data_4558925e373ab03e9f9e319c0552ea8e
#
_entry.id   4558925e373ab03e9f9e319c0552ea8e
#
_cell.length_a   1.000
_cell.length_b   1.000
_cell.length_c   1.000
_cell.angle_alpha   90.00
_cell.angle_beta   90.00
_cell.angle_gamma   90.00
#
_symmetry.space_group_name_H-M   'P 1'
#
loop_
_entity.id
_entity.type
_entity.pdbx_description
1 polymer ?
#
loop_
_entity_poly.entity_id
_entity_poly.type
_entity_poly.pdbx_seq_one_letter_code
_entity_poly.pdbx_strand_id
1 'polypeptide(L)'
;MFRYFLIYKPFGMLSQFTREGDHATLADLGFEFPRDIYPVGRLDADSEGLLLLTNDNYLKTKLLEPRNKHSRTYYVQVEGQVTEEACIALRSGVTISINGKSYKTLPAKASPIDEPPLPERNPPIRFRKNIPTSWVSVTLHEGKNRQVRRMTAAVNFPTLRLVRWAIGKISLGDYPDNKNPGKVWEIKGQEVQRLFQ
;
A
#
# COMPACT_ATOMS: atom_id res chain seq x y z
N MET A 1 12.75 -18.75 16.33
CA MET A 1 12.10 -17.56 16.91
C MET A 1 11.46 -16.75 15.80
N PHE A 2 10.20 -16.32 15.92
CA PHE A 2 9.56 -15.51 14.90
C PHE A 2 10.14 -14.09 14.92
N ARG A 3 10.33 -13.55 13.71
CA ARG A 3 10.82 -12.19 13.48
C ARG A 3 9.88 -11.46 12.53
N TYR A 4 9.75 -10.16 12.71
CA TYR A 4 8.81 -9.32 11.98
C TYR A 4 9.51 -8.04 11.55
N PHE A 5 9.45 -7.73 10.26
CA PHE A 5 10.07 -6.54 9.69
C PHE A 5 9.02 -5.73 8.95
N LEU A 6 9.05 -4.43 9.14
CA LEU A 6 8.33 -3.48 8.31
C LEU A 6 9.32 -2.79 7.40
N ILE A 7 8.92 -2.59 6.17
CA ILE A 7 9.73 -1.89 5.16
C ILE A 7 8.92 -0.73 4.61
N TYR A 8 9.55 0.40 4.41
CA TYR A 8 9.04 1.39 3.46
C TYR A 8 9.50 0.99 2.05
N LYS A 9 8.69 0.18 1.37
CA LYS A 9 9.00 -0.27 0.02
C LYS A 9 9.04 0.93 -0.94
N PRO A 10 10.18 1.17 -1.64
CA PRO A 10 10.27 2.23 -2.63
C PRO A 10 9.48 1.92 -3.90
N PHE A 11 9.25 2.95 -4.71
CA PHE A 11 8.74 2.84 -6.07
C PHE A 11 9.72 2.01 -6.95
N GLY A 12 9.19 1.24 -7.90
CA GLY A 12 10.00 0.46 -8.84
C GLY A 12 10.51 -0.89 -8.31
N MET A 13 10.40 -1.15 -7.00
CA MET A 13 10.88 -2.37 -6.35
C MET A 13 9.81 -3.45 -6.32
N LEU A 14 10.18 -4.69 -6.61
CA LEU A 14 9.34 -5.88 -6.46
C LEU A 14 9.24 -6.32 -4.99
N SER A 15 8.07 -6.80 -4.58
CA SER A 15 7.83 -7.37 -3.24
C SER A 15 8.30 -8.83 -3.13
N GLN A 16 9.54 -9.11 -3.53
CA GLN A 16 10.17 -10.43 -3.50
C GLN A 16 11.70 -10.30 -3.43
N PHE A 17 12.39 -11.38 -3.03
CA PHE A 17 13.85 -11.43 -2.98
C PHE A 17 14.45 -11.92 -4.31
N THR A 18 13.72 -12.75 -5.05
CA THR A 18 14.18 -13.28 -6.34
C THR A 18 14.13 -12.20 -7.41
N ARG A 19 15.21 -12.05 -8.17
CA ARG A 19 15.27 -11.11 -9.28
C ARG A 19 14.34 -11.52 -10.41
N GLU A 20 13.72 -10.53 -11.04
CA GLU A 20 12.85 -10.69 -12.21
C GLU A 20 13.05 -9.47 -13.13
N GLY A 21 13.68 -9.70 -14.27
CA GLY A 21 14.11 -8.62 -15.17
C GLY A 21 15.06 -7.64 -14.49
N ASP A 22 14.98 -6.38 -14.86
CA ASP A 22 15.84 -5.29 -14.36
C ASP A 22 15.27 -4.60 -13.10
N HIS A 23 14.20 -5.13 -12.52
CA HIS A 23 13.59 -4.54 -11.33
C HIS A 23 14.43 -4.78 -10.07
N ALA A 24 14.56 -3.73 -9.27
CA ALA A 24 15.05 -3.88 -7.90
C ALA A 24 14.12 -4.78 -7.08
N THR A 25 14.68 -5.54 -6.15
CA THR A 25 13.98 -6.47 -5.28
C THR A 25 14.27 -6.18 -3.81
N LEU A 26 13.65 -6.89 -2.88
CA LEU A 26 13.92 -6.73 -1.45
C LEU A 26 15.37 -7.07 -1.07
N ALA A 27 16.09 -7.84 -1.91
CA ALA A 27 17.52 -8.11 -1.71
C ALA A 27 18.42 -6.88 -1.93
N ASP A 28 17.91 -5.88 -2.67
CA ASP A 28 18.67 -4.66 -2.99
C ASP A 28 18.52 -3.54 -1.92
N LEU A 29 17.81 -3.83 -0.81
CA LEU A 29 17.60 -2.87 0.29
C LEU A 29 18.85 -2.60 1.14
N GLY A 30 19.95 -3.36 0.94
CA GLY A 30 21.15 -3.25 1.78
C GLY A 30 20.96 -3.69 3.24
N PHE A 31 19.93 -4.50 3.50
CA PHE A 31 19.63 -5.08 4.80
C PHE A 31 19.70 -6.60 4.72
N GLU A 32 20.41 -7.22 5.65
CA GLU A 32 20.55 -8.68 5.72
C GLU A 32 19.34 -9.32 6.43
N PHE A 33 18.40 -9.83 5.65
CA PHE A 33 17.27 -10.58 6.18
C PHE A 33 17.68 -12.04 6.46
N PRO A 34 17.15 -12.66 7.54
CA PRO A 34 17.23 -14.10 7.69
C PRO A 34 16.61 -14.82 6.47
N ARG A 35 17.17 -15.97 6.12
CA ARG A 35 16.80 -16.71 4.88
C ARG A 35 15.34 -17.19 4.85
N ASP A 36 14.72 -17.33 6.02
CA ASP A 36 13.35 -17.80 6.21
C ASP A 36 12.30 -16.66 6.27
N ILE A 37 12.71 -15.41 6.03
CA ILE A 37 11.81 -14.25 6.02
C ILE A 37 11.19 -14.06 4.64
N TYR A 38 9.85 -13.91 4.62
CA TYR A 38 9.06 -13.70 3.39
C TYR A 38 8.07 -12.55 3.54
N PRO A 39 7.73 -11.85 2.46
CA PRO A 39 6.73 -10.79 2.49
C PRO A 39 5.32 -11.35 2.76
N VAL A 40 4.55 -10.59 3.55
CA VAL A 40 3.14 -10.85 3.82
C VAL A 40 2.29 -10.10 2.80
N GLY A 41 1.91 -10.81 1.76
CA GLY A 41 1.28 -10.19 0.59
C GLY A 41 2.26 -9.40 -0.27
N ARG A 42 1.72 -8.61 -1.19
CA ARG A 42 2.52 -7.88 -2.18
C ARG A 42 2.04 -6.44 -2.32
N LEU A 43 2.95 -5.56 -2.67
CA LEU A 43 2.71 -4.29 -3.33
C LEU A 43 3.24 -4.41 -4.76
N ASP A 44 2.52 -3.85 -5.71
CA ASP A 44 3.00 -3.78 -7.10
C ASP A 44 4.31 -2.98 -7.16
N ALA A 45 5.09 -3.16 -8.22
CA ALA A 45 6.35 -2.42 -8.39
C ALA A 45 6.13 -0.90 -8.35
N ASP A 46 5.04 -0.43 -8.96
CA ASP A 46 4.66 0.98 -9.03
C ASP A 46 3.92 1.50 -7.77
N SER A 47 3.89 0.73 -6.69
CA SER A 47 3.28 1.10 -5.41
C SER A 47 4.33 1.15 -4.32
N GLU A 48 4.18 2.10 -3.40
CA GLU A 48 5.12 2.39 -2.32
C GLU A 48 4.50 2.08 -0.95
N GLY A 49 5.30 2.17 0.09
CA GLY A 49 4.81 2.19 1.47
C GLY A 49 5.05 0.91 2.26
N LEU A 50 4.32 0.75 3.34
CA LEU A 50 4.52 -0.33 4.30
C LEU A 50 4.35 -1.72 3.68
N LEU A 51 5.38 -2.53 3.82
CA LEU A 51 5.36 -3.96 3.51
C LEU A 51 5.85 -4.73 4.75
N LEU A 52 5.06 -5.68 5.20
CA LEU A 52 5.41 -6.57 6.31
C LEU A 52 6.13 -7.81 5.77
N LEU A 53 7.20 -8.21 6.44
CA LEU A 53 7.90 -9.48 6.21
C LEU A 53 8.00 -10.26 7.52
N THR A 54 7.90 -11.60 7.44
CA THR A 54 8.04 -12.47 8.62
C THR A 54 8.28 -13.93 8.21
N ASN A 55 8.79 -14.72 9.15
CA ASN A 55 8.80 -16.17 9.10
C ASN A 55 7.64 -16.83 9.88
N ASP A 56 6.70 -16.03 10.40
CA ASP A 56 5.50 -16.51 11.06
C ASP A 56 4.38 -16.82 10.04
N ASN A 57 4.27 -18.07 9.65
CA ASN A 57 3.24 -18.49 8.70
C ASN A 57 1.81 -18.38 9.26
N TYR A 58 1.62 -18.52 10.57
CA TYR A 58 0.30 -18.33 11.19
C TYR A 58 -0.16 -16.87 11.05
N LEU A 59 0.71 -15.93 11.43
CA LEU A 59 0.44 -14.50 11.27
C LEU A 59 0.19 -14.13 9.80
N LYS A 60 1.03 -14.62 8.89
CA LYS A 60 0.88 -14.41 7.45
C LYS A 60 -0.51 -14.87 6.95
N THR A 61 -0.90 -16.10 7.29
CA THR A 61 -2.21 -16.64 6.90
C THR A 61 -3.33 -15.78 7.46
N LYS A 62 -3.26 -15.43 8.75
CA LYS A 62 -4.26 -14.61 9.44
C LYS A 62 -4.42 -13.24 8.78
N LEU A 63 -3.33 -12.58 8.37
CA LEU A 63 -3.37 -11.26 7.71
C LEU A 63 -3.85 -11.30 6.26
N LEU A 64 -3.60 -12.41 5.56
CA LEU A 64 -3.97 -12.54 4.14
C LEU A 64 -5.39 -13.08 3.94
N GLU A 65 -5.96 -13.74 4.94
CA GLU A 65 -7.29 -14.32 4.86
C GLU A 65 -8.37 -13.24 4.75
N PRO A 66 -9.17 -13.21 3.65
CA PRO A 66 -10.17 -12.15 3.44
C PRO A 66 -11.24 -12.05 4.54
N ARG A 67 -11.61 -13.19 5.16
CA ARG A 67 -12.59 -13.23 6.25
C ARG A 67 -12.18 -12.44 7.49
N ASN A 68 -10.88 -12.25 7.71
CA ASN A 68 -10.36 -11.52 8.87
C ASN A 68 -10.42 -10.01 8.70
N LYS A 69 -10.78 -9.50 7.51
CA LYS A 69 -11.05 -8.08 7.21
C LYS A 69 -9.97 -7.11 7.70
N HIS A 70 -8.68 -7.50 7.61
CA HIS A 70 -7.60 -6.60 8.01
C HIS A 70 -7.59 -5.33 7.18
N SER A 71 -7.54 -4.20 7.86
CA SER A 71 -7.53 -2.90 7.22
C SER A 71 -6.16 -2.58 6.61
N ARG A 72 -6.18 -1.98 5.44
CA ARG A 72 -5.01 -1.40 4.79
C ARG A 72 -5.39 -0.01 4.30
N THR A 73 -4.68 1.00 4.80
CA THR A 73 -4.90 2.39 4.41
C THR A 73 -3.87 2.82 3.39
N TYR A 74 -4.34 3.47 2.36
CA TYR A 74 -3.53 3.99 1.27
C TYR A 74 -3.71 5.50 1.15
N TYR A 75 -2.62 6.22 0.96
CA TYR A 75 -2.60 7.59 0.51
C TYR A 75 -2.38 7.59 -1.00
N VAL A 76 -3.31 8.19 -1.70
CA VAL A 76 -3.41 8.09 -3.16
C VAL A 76 -3.40 9.48 -3.75
N GLN A 77 -2.34 9.81 -4.49
CA GLN A 77 -2.33 11.01 -5.32
C GLN A 77 -3.04 10.69 -6.63
N VAL A 78 -4.03 11.47 -6.96
CA VAL A 78 -4.85 11.30 -8.15
C VAL A 78 -4.74 12.49 -9.10
N GLU A 79 -5.02 12.26 -10.36
CA GLU A 79 -5.17 13.31 -11.36
C GLU A 79 -6.53 14.01 -11.15
N GLY A 80 -6.54 15.32 -11.13
CA GLY A 80 -7.73 16.12 -10.84
C GLY A 80 -7.90 16.44 -9.35
N GLN A 81 -8.89 17.28 -9.07
CA GLN A 81 -9.31 17.63 -7.70
C GLN A 81 -10.41 16.66 -7.27
N VAL A 82 -10.06 15.69 -6.40
CA VAL A 82 -11.02 14.68 -5.93
C VAL A 82 -12.23 15.35 -5.25
N THR A 83 -13.44 14.89 -5.58
CA THR A 83 -14.68 15.43 -5.05
C THR A 83 -15.27 14.55 -3.95
N GLU A 84 -16.16 15.13 -3.15
CA GLU A 84 -16.86 14.38 -2.11
C GLU A 84 -17.77 13.29 -2.72
N GLU A 85 -18.39 13.53 -3.89
CA GLU A 85 -19.19 12.55 -4.61
C GLU A 85 -18.36 11.32 -5.00
N ALA A 86 -17.12 11.53 -5.46
CA ALA A 86 -16.19 10.43 -5.74
C ALA A 86 -15.87 9.65 -4.48
N CYS A 87 -15.65 10.32 -3.35
CA CYS A 87 -15.42 9.66 -2.07
C CYS A 87 -16.66 8.90 -1.59
N ILE A 88 -17.86 9.42 -1.76
CA ILE A 88 -19.13 8.71 -1.46
C ILE A 88 -19.22 7.44 -2.30
N ALA A 89 -18.95 7.52 -3.61
CA ALA A 89 -18.94 6.35 -4.48
C ALA A 89 -17.93 5.28 -4.02
N LEU A 90 -16.70 5.68 -3.66
CA LEU A 90 -15.68 4.77 -3.14
C LEU A 90 -16.13 4.10 -1.83
N ARG A 91 -16.79 4.85 -0.93
CA ARG A 91 -17.33 4.31 0.34
C ARG A 91 -18.43 3.28 0.10
N SER A 92 -19.26 3.49 -0.89
CA SER A 92 -20.36 2.56 -1.27
C SER A 92 -19.86 1.32 -2.02
N GLY A 93 -18.62 1.32 -2.43
CA GLY A 93 -18.03 0.36 -3.34
C GLY A 93 -18.34 0.69 -4.80
N VAL A 94 -17.40 0.42 -5.68
CA VAL A 94 -17.50 0.69 -7.12
C VAL A 94 -17.31 -0.58 -7.93
N THR A 95 -17.83 -0.59 -9.14
CA THR A 95 -17.62 -1.71 -10.07
C THR A 95 -16.29 -1.50 -10.80
N ILE A 96 -15.42 -2.51 -10.73
CA ILE A 96 -14.11 -2.52 -11.39
C ILE A 96 -13.98 -3.76 -12.27
N SER A 97 -13.09 -3.73 -13.24
CA SER A 97 -12.75 -4.91 -14.05
C SER A 97 -11.51 -5.61 -13.48
N ILE A 98 -11.61 -6.91 -13.23
CA ILE A 98 -10.48 -7.75 -12.79
C ILE A 98 -10.38 -8.92 -13.77
N ASN A 99 -9.30 -9.01 -14.53
CA ASN A 99 -9.10 -10.06 -15.55
C ASN A 99 -10.30 -10.19 -16.51
N GLY A 100 -10.84 -9.04 -16.96
CA GLY A 100 -11.98 -8.99 -17.88
C GLY A 100 -13.35 -9.25 -17.22
N LYS A 101 -13.40 -9.57 -15.94
CA LYS A 101 -14.65 -9.80 -15.21
C LYS A 101 -15.03 -8.60 -14.36
N SER A 102 -16.33 -8.26 -14.37
CA SER A 102 -16.89 -7.22 -13.50
C SER A 102 -16.86 -7.67 -12.04
N TYR A 103 -16.39 -6.79 -11.15
CA TYR A 103 -16.35 -7.03 -9.72
C TYR A 103 -16.81 -5.79 -8.95
N LYS A 104 -17.85 -5.94 -8.12
CA LYS A 104 -18.29 -4.89 -7.19
C LYS A 104 -17.42 -4.95 -5.94
N THR A 105 -16.67 -3.89 -5.67
CA THR A 105 -15.80 -3.82 -4.49
C THR A 105 -16.63 -3.75 -3.20
N LEU A 106 -16.05 -4.24 -2.11
CA LEU A 106 -16.63 -4.01 -0.78
C LEU A 106 -16.62 -2.50 -0.45
N PRO A 107 -17.50 -2.05 0.47
CA PRO A 107 -17.44 -0.71 1.03
C PRO A 107 -16.05 -0.40 1.58
N ALA A 108 -15.57 0.82 1.33
CA ALA A 108 -14.29 1.32 1.78
C ALA A 108 -14.48 2.52 2.73
N LYS A 109 -13.39 2.95 3.42
CA LYS A 109 -13.34 4.32 3.93
C LYS A 109 -12.60 5.15 2.88
N ALA A 110 -13.12 6.33 2.56
CA ALA A 110 -12.47 7.25 1.62
C ALA A 110 -12.75 8.70 2.04
N SER A 111 -11.72 9.54 2.02
CA SER A 111 -11.84 10.98 2.28
C SER A 111 -10.73 11.75 1.59
N PRO A 112 -10.99 12.96 1.09
CA PRO A 112 -9.93 13.85 0.68
C PRO A 112 -8.99 14.11 1.87
N ILE A 113 -7.72 14.29 1.58
CA ILE A 113 -6.70 14.70 2.57
C ILE A 113 -5.80 15.77 1.97
N ASP A 114 -5.19 16.55 2.82
CA ASP A 114 -4.11 17.45 2.42
C ASP A 114 -2.90 16.62 1.94
N GLU A 115 -1.94 17.26 1.30
CA GLU A 115 -0.72 16.61 0.88
C GLU A 115 0.01 15.99 2.07
N PRO A 116 0.16 14.65 2.10
CA PRO A 116 0.78 14.00 3.24
C PRO A 116 2.29 14.26 3.26
N PRO A 117 2.94 14.22 4.43
CA PRO A 117 4.37 14.48 4.60
C PRO A 117 5.23 13.31 4.08
N LEU A 118 5.05 12.95 2.83
CA LEU A 118 5.80 11.90 2.14
C LEU A 118 7.04 12.51 1.46
N PRO A 119 8.12 11.75 1.32
CA PRO A 119 9.28 12.17 0.54
C PRO A 119 8.89 12.32 -0.93
N GLU A 120 9.63 13.12 -1.67
CA GLU A 120 9.49 13.15 -3.13
C GLU A 120 9.73 11.75 -3.71
N ARG A 121 8.92 11.39 -4.72
CA ARG A 121 9.09 10.11 -5.40
C ARG A 121 10.23 10.18 -6.41
N ASN A 122 11.06 9.15 -6.45
CA ASN A 122 12.06 8.98 -7.48
C ASN A 122 11.74 7.73 -8.34
N PRO A 123 11.54 7.83 -9.67
CA PRO A 123 11.41 9.08 -10.46
C PRO A 123 10.16 9.88 -10.06
N PRO A 124 10.14 11.20 -10.29
CA PRO A 124 8.99 12.04 -9.94
C PRO A 124 7.73 11.59 -10.71
N ILE A 125 6.56 11.94 -10.18
CA ILE A 125 5.30 11.72 -10.90
C ILE A 125 5.28 12.56 -12.18
N ARG A 126 4.57 12.06 -13.20
CA ARG A 126 4.37 12.86 -14.43
C ARG A 126 3.54 14.09 -14.10
N PHE A 127 4.15 15.25 -14.28
CA PHE A 127 3.46 16.53 -14.12
C PHE A 127 2.77 16.94 -15.43
N ARG A 128 1.49 17.38 -15.34
CA ARG A 128 0.73 17.96 -16.45
C ARG A 128 0.34 19.38 -16.06
N LYS A 129 0.89 20.38 -16.77
CA LYS A 129 0.79 21.81 -16.42
C LYS A 129 -0.64 22.31 -16.12
N ASN A 130 -1.65 21.76 -16.79
CA ASN A 130 -3.04 22.25 -16.71
C ASN A 130 -3.98 21.30 -15.96
N ILE A 131 -3.47 20.25 -15.33
CA ILE A 131 -4.31 19.31 -14.59
C ILE A 131 -3.83 19.30 -13.15
N PRO A 132 -4.66 19.74 -12.19
CA PRO A 132 -4.30 19.69 -10.78
C PRO A 132 -4.18 18.24 -10.31
N THR A 133 -3.55 18.05 -9.18
CA THR A 133 -3.53 16.78 -8.46
C THR A 133 -4.06 16.99 -7.05
N SER A 134 -4.64 15.96 -6.48
CA SER A 134 -5.10 15.98 -5.11
C SER A 134 -4.84 14.64 -4.43
N TRP A 135 -5.03 14.59 -3.12
CA TRP A 135 -4.79 13.40 -2.33
C TRP A 135 -6.09 12.86 -1.74
N VAL A 136 -6.22 11.54 -1.72
CA VAL A 136 -7.32 10.84 -1.07
C VAL A 136 -6.78 9.70 -0.19
N SER A 137 -7.31 9.58 1.01
CA SER A 137 -7.09 8.42 1.88
C SER A 137 -8.13 7.36 1.55
N VAL A 138 -7.70 6.12 1.32
CA VAL A 138 -8.58 4.97 1.05
C VAL A 138 -8.21 3.81 1.97
N THR A 139 -9.16 3.34 2.79
CA THR A 139 -8.97 2.15 3.63
C THR A 139 -9.83 1.00 3.14
N LEU A 140 -9.18 -0.12 2.86
CA LEU A 140 -9.79 -1.35 2.36
C LEU A 140 -9.65 -2.49 3.36
N HIS A 141 -10.61 -3.44 3.30
CA HIS A 141 -10.59 -4.72 4.03
C HIS A 141 -10.43 -5.92 3.09
N GLU A 142 -10.16 -5.70 1.84
CA GLU A 142 -9.92 -6.69 0.79
C GLU A 142 -8.70 -6.31 -0.07
N GLY A 143 -8.19 -7.23 -0.88
CA GLY A 143 -6.99 -6.97 -1.69
C GLY A 143 -7.07 -7.66 -3.04
N LYS A 144 -7.80 -7.07 -3.99
CA LYS A 144 -7.80 -7.52 -5.38
C LYS A 144 -6.65 -6.90 -6.16
N ASN A 145 -6.26 -7.55 -7.26
CA ASN A 145 -5.20 -7.04 -8.12
C ASN A 145 -5.45 -5.58 -8.53
N ARG A 146 -4.49 -4.71 -8.17
CA ARG A 146 -4.49 -3.27 -8.47
C ARG A 146 -5.79 -2.55 -8.06
N GLN A 147 -6.42 -3.01 -6.98
CA GLN A 147 -7.78 -2.62 -6.59
C GLN A 147 -7.92 -1.10 -6.42
N VAL A 148 -7.08 -0.46 -5.62
CA VAL A 148 -7.16 0.99 -5.36
C VAL A 148 -7.08 1.77 -6.67
N ARG A 149 -6.13 1.46 -7.54
CA ARG A 149 -5.96 2.13 -8.84
C ARG A 149 -7.19 1.98 -9.74
N ARG A 150 -7.81 0.80 -9.73
CA ARG A 150 -9.03 0.55 -10.49
C ARG A 150 -10.24 1.29 -9.90
N MET A 151 -10.32 1.37 -8.56
CA MET A 151 -11.38 2.09 -7.87
C MET A 151 -11.34 3.60 -8.15
N THR A 152 -10.16 4.21 -8.03
CA THR A 152 -10.01 5.64 -8.30
C THR A 152 -10.25 5.98 -9.77
N ALA A 153 -9.79 5.13 -10.69
CA ALA A 153 -10.08 5.29 -12.11
C ALA A 153 -11.60 5.15 -12.42
N ALA A 154 -12.31 4.25 -11.73
CA ALA A 154 -13.76 4.06 -11.91
C ALA A 154 -14.59 5.28 -11.46
N VAL A 155 -14.03 6.15 -10.61
CA VAL A 155 -14.66 7.43 -10.22
C VAL A 155 -14.04 8.63 -10.96
N ASN A 156 -13.31 8.41 -12.07
CA ASN A 156 -12.66 9.40 -12.92
C ASN A 156 -11.48 10.16 -12.31
N PHE A 157 -10.84 9.60 -11.28
CA PHE A 157 -9.62 10.15 -10.67
C PHE A 157 -8.47 9.14 -10.74
N PRO A 158 -7.76 9.02 -11.90
CA PRO A 158 -6.69 8.05 -12.07
C PRO A 158 -5.56 8.26 -11.07
N THR A 159 -5.05 7.16 -10.52
CA THR A 159 -3.94 7.18 -9.56
C THR A 159 -2.62 7.55 -10.24
N LEU A 160 -1.92 8.57 -9.74
CA LEU A 160 -0.57 8.97 -10.09
C LEU A 160 0.48 8.36 -9.15
N ARG A 161 0.20 8.38 -7.85
CA ARG A 161 1.05 7.81 -6.79
C ARG A 161 0.21 7.02 -5.80
N LEU A 162 0.71 5.87 -5.35
CA LEU A 162 0.02 5.00 -4.39
C LEU A 162 0.99 4.58 -3.29
N VAL A 163 0.70 4.99 -2.07
CA VAL A 163 1.50 4.67 -0.89
C VAL A 163 0.64 3.93 0.13
N ARG A 164 0.99 2.69 0.46
CA ARG A 164 0.35 2.01 1.59
C ARG A 164 0.84 2.64 2.90
N TRP A 165 0.00 3.50 3.45
CA TRP A 165 0.31 4.26 4.65
C TRP A 165 0.24 3.42 5.92
N ALA A 166 -0.74 2.51 6.02
CA ALA A 166 -0.94 1.71 7.22
C ALA A 166 -1.42 0.27 6.93
N ILE A 167 -1.11 -0.63 7.87
CA ILE A 167 -1.59 -2.00 7.98
C ILE A 167 -2.13 -2.17 9.41
N GLY A 168 -3.45 -2.41 9.56
CA GLY A 168 -4.09 -2.36 10.87
C GLY A 168 -3.89 -0.97 11.50
N LYS A 169 -3.44 -0.94 12.74
CA LYS A 169 -3.08 0.30 13.46
C LYS A 169 -1.60 0.66 13.40
N ILE A 170 -0.82 0.04 12.53
CA ILE A 170 0.57 0.42 12.29
C ILE A 170 0.63 1.31 11.04
N SER A 171 1.20 2.48 11.18
CA SER A 171 1.38 3.44 10.08
C SER A 171 2.85 3.78 9.83
N LEU A 172 3.15 4.30 8.64
CA LEU A 172 4.49 4.86 8.36
C LEU A 172 4.85 5.97 9.34
N GLY A 173 3.85 6.75 9.79
CA GLY A 173 4.06 7.84 10.76
C GLY A 173 4.55 7.40 12.13
N ASP A 174 4.42 6.12 12.48
CA ASP A 174 4.84 5.59 13.78
C ASP A 174 6.36 5.38 13.88
N TYR A 175 7.09 5.43 12.74
CA TYR A 175 8.51 5.05 12.70
C TYR A 175 9.42 6.23 12.40
N PRO A 176 10.62 6.27 13.02
CA PRO A 176 11.65 7.24 12.67
C PRO A 176 12.13 7.00 11.23
N ASP A 177 12.66 8.03 10.61
CA ASP A 177 13.16 7.97 9.22
C ASP A 177 12.11 7.54 8.18
N ASN A 178 10.82 7.74 8.49
CA ASN A 178 9.69 7.38 7.61
C ASN A 178 9.65 8.20 6.30
N LYS A 179 10.57 9.13 6.11
CA LYS A 179 10.80 9.86 4.84
C LYS A 179 11.85 9.19 3.95
N ASN A 180 12.42 8.06 4.36
CA ASN A 180 13.46 7.34 3.63
C ASN A 180 12.91 6.03 3.05
N PRO A 181 12.44 6.01 1.77
CA PRO A 181 12.09 4.75 1.12
C PRO A 181 13.27 3.79 1.11
N GLY A 182 13.00 2.52 1.38
CA GLY A 182 14.03 1.49 1.59
C GLY A 182 14.35 1.23 3.06
N LYS A 183 13.88 2.07 3.99
CA LYS A 183 14.10 1.84 5.43
C LYS A 183 13.42 0.56 5.89
N VAL A 184 14.11 -0.17 6.77
CA VAL A 184 13.66 -1.41 7.40
C VAL A 184 13.62 -1.22 8.91
N TRP A 185 12.54 -1.67 9.55
CA TRP A 185 12.37 -1.69 11.00
C TRP A 185 12.02 -3.09 11.47
N GLU A 186 12.66 -3.59 12.50
CA GLU A 186 12.24 -4.82 13.16
C GLU A 186 11.26 -4.48 14.27
N ILE A 187 10.08 -5.10 14.24
CA ILE A 187 9.00 -4.89 15.22
C ILE A 187 8.83 -6.09 16.13
N LYS A 188 8.42 -5.88 17.38
CA LYS A 188 8.30 -6.93 18.40
C LYS A 188 7.10 -6.72 19.32
N GLY A 189 6.68 -7.80 19.98
CA GLY A 189 5.74 -7.74 21.08
C GLY A 189 4.42 -7.06 20.73
N GLN A 190 4.09 -5.99 21.46
CA GLN A 190 2.82 -5.26 21.31
C GLN A 190 2.63 -4.62 19.94
N GLU A 191 3.71 -4.26 19.24
CA GLU A 191 3.61 -3.70 17.90
C GLU A 191 3.01 -4.71 16.92
N VAL A 192 3.42 -5.99 17.02
CA VAL A 192 2.86 -7.06 16.16
C VAL A 192 1.35 -7.20 16.37
N GLN A 193 0.87 -7.01 17.62
CA GLN A 193 -0.57 -7.07 17.90
C GLN A 193 -1.36 -5.94 17.25
N ARG A 194 -0.75 -4.77 17.07
CA ARG A 194 -1.38 -3.62 16.37
C ARG A 194 -1.71 -3.90 14.91
N LEU A 195 -1.08 -4.91 14.28
CA LEU A 195 -1.43 -5.35 12.95
C LEU A 195 -2.86 -5.90 12.86
N PHE A 196 -3.43 -6.36 13.98
CA PHE A 196 -4.75 -7.01 14.04
C PHE A 196 -5.86 -6.12 14.59
N GLN A 197 -5.57 -4.90 14.84
CA GLN A 197 -6.49 -3.87 15.31
C GLN A 197 -6.83 -2.90 14.18
#